data_4c5ed61235874fa9f11738c64e14931d
#
_entry.id   4c5ed61235874fa9f11738c64e14931d
#
_cell.length_a   1.000
_cell.length_b   1.000
_cell.length_c   1.000
_cell.angle_alpha   90.00
_cell.angle_beta   90.00
_cell.angle_gamma   90.00
#
_symmetry.space_group_name_H-M   'P 1'
#
loop_
_entity.id
_entity.type
_entity.pdbx_description
1 polymer ?
#
loop_
_entity_poly.entity_id
_entity_poly.type
_entity_poly.pdbx_seq_one_letter_code
_entity_poly.pdbx_strand_id
1 'polypeptide(L)'
;NNPRTFTEKFIEMVWATRLEFRYSKEEIMSLYVSHAPFGGNVVGLDAAAWRYFGHPAEELSWAEAAMLAVLPNAPAMIHLSKGRDLLLKKRNRPLSKLHDNGKISDSDYDLAVSEPLPQEPKPLPQIAPHLTDYFSQTRQDQYSVSTIERNIQTQVEGLVERWNQEFARSDIRNLAILVIDIERNEPIAYCGNLHFNKEQSGN
;
A
#
# COMPACT_ATOMS: atom_id res chain seq x y z
N ASN A 1 19.58 -18.66 7.71
CA ASN A 1 20.62 -18.09 6.82
C ASN A 1 21.55 -19.23 6.40
N ASN A 2 21.22 -19.84 5.27
CA ASN A 2 22.17 -20.76 4.63
C ASN A 2 23.35 -19.94 4.07
N PRO A 3 24.61 -20.42 4.20
CA PRO A 3 25.74 -19.76 3.60
C PRO A 3 25.53 -19.73 2.07
N ARG A 4 25.63 -18.55 1.47
CA ARG A 4 25.53 -18.37 0.01
C ARG A 4 26.62 -19.16 -0.69
N THR A 5 26.24 -20.26 -1.28
CA THR A 5 27.15 -21.13 -2.03
C THR A 5 27.34 -20.63 -3.49
N PHE A 6 28.45 -21.00 -4.10
CA PHE A 6 28.72 -20.67 -5.52
C PHE A 6 27.64 -21.23 -6.46
N THR A 7 27.09 -22.38 -6.12
CA THR A 7 26.01 -23.03 -6.89
C THR A 7 24.70 -22.23 -6.83
N GLU A 8 24.33 -21.69 -5.66
CA GLU A 8 23.17 -20.81 -5.52
C GLU A 8 23.30 -19.53 -6.35
N LYS A 9 24.50 -18.91 -6.32
CA LYS A 9 24.81 -17.75 -7.15
C LYS A 9 24.67 -18.03 -8.65
N PHE A 10 25.10 -19.20 -9.08
CA PHE A 10 24.96 -19.60 -10.49
C PHE A 10 23.49 -19.80 -10.87
N ILE A 11 22.71 -20.44 -10.01
CA ILE A 11 21.27 -20.62 -10.21
C ILE A 11 20.55 -19.26 -10.24
N GLU A 12 20.85 -18.34 -9.30
CA GLU A 12 20.32 -16.98 -9.30
C GLU A 12 20.61 -16.25 -10.63
N MET A 13 21.83 -16.40 -11.17
CA MET A 13 22.23 -15.77 -12.43
C MET A 13 21.45 -16.34 -13.62
N VAL A 14 21.22 -17.65 -13.65
CA VAL A 14 20.41 -18.30 -14.71
C VAL A 14 18.94 -17.83 -14.63
N TRP A 15 18.37 -17.75 -13.43
CA TRP A 15 17.00 -17.24 -13.24
C TRP A 15 16.88 -15.75 -13.60
N ALA A 16 17.86 -14.92 -13.23
CA ALA A 16 17.90 -13.51 -13.58
C ALA A 16 17.94 -13.32 -15.11
N THR A 17 18.81 -14.05 -15.80
CA THR A 17 18.88 -14.01 -17.27
C THR A 17 17.58 -14.44 -17.93
N ARG A 18 16.93 -15.51 -17.41
CA ARG A 18 15.64 -15.96 -17.91
C ARG A 18 14.54 -14.91 -17.71
N LEU A 19 14.58 -14.19 -16.58
CA LEU A 19 13.65 -13.11 -16.28
C LEU A 19 13.81 -11.95 -17.28
N GLU A 20 15.05 -11.51 -17.53
CA GLU A 20 15.37 -10.45 -18.48
C GLU A 20 15.01 -10.80 -19.94
N PHE A 21 15.03 -12.07 -20.31
CA PHE A 21 14.55 -12.51 -21.64
C PHE A 21 13.03 -12.51 -21.76
N ARG A 22 12.31 -12.62 -20.65
CA ARG A 22 10.85 -12.76 -20.64
C ARG A 22 10.11 -11.46 -20.38
N TYR A 23 10.70 -10.56 -19.62
CA TYR A 23 10.10 -9.33 -19.14
C TYR A 23 11.00 -8.12 -19.45
N SER A 24 10.38 -7.00 -19.77
CA SER A 24 11.06 -5.70 -19.85
C SER A 24 11.53 -5.24 -18.46
N LYS A 25 12.46 -4.28 -18.44
CA LYS A 25 12.92 -3.69 -17.17
C LYS A 25 11.81 -3.04 -16.38
N GLU A 26 10.84 -2.46 -17.07
CA GLU A 26 9.65 -1.83 -16.44
C GLU A 26 8.75 -2.87 -15.80
N GLU A 27 8.49 -3.98 -16.47
CA GLU A 27 7.72 -5.10 -15.92
C GLU A 27 8.43 -5.74 -14.73
N ILE A 28 9.76 -5.93 -14.79
CA ILE A 28 10.56 -6.45 -13.68
C ILE A 28 10.49 -5.48 -12.47
N MET A 29 10.57 -4.17 -12.72
CA MET A 29 10.44 -3.18 -11.67
C MET A 29 9.05 -3.20 -11.05
N SER A 30 8.01 -3.27 -11.86
CA SER A 30 6.62 -3.37 -11.40
C SER A 30 6.40 -4.62 -10.53
N LEU A 31 6.90 -5.78 -10.97
CA LEU A 31 6.88 -7.02 -10.18
C LEU A 31 7.65 -6.87 -8.86
N TYR A 32 8.81 -6.22 -8.89
CA TYR A 32 9.60 -5.99 -7.69
C TYR A 32 8.85 -5.11 -6.69
N VAL A 33 8.36 -3.94 -7.10
CA VAL A 33 7.71 -2.99 -6.20
C VAL A 33 6.38 -3.53 -5.65
N SER A 34 5.68 -4.39 -6.43
CA SER A 34 4.44 -5.04 -5.98
C SER A 34 4.67 -6.09 -4.89
N HIS A 35 5.86 -6.72 -4.86
CA HIS A 35 6.15 -7.84 -3.96
C HIS A 35 7.26 -7.53 -2.94
N ALA A 36 7.89 -6.37 -3.02
CA ALA A 36 8.96 -6.00 -2.10
C ALA A 36 8.43 -5.89 -0.66
N PRO A 37 9.17 -6.44 0.32
CA PRO A 37 8.83 -6.27 1.73
C PRO A 37 9.31 -4.90 2.21
N PHE A 38 8.39 -4.05 2.66
CA PHE A 38 8.70 -2.73 3.21
C PHE A 38 8.76 -2.71 4.75
N GLY A 39 8.72 -3.89 5.39
CA GLY A 39 8.86 -4.10 6.82
C GLY A 39 7.56 -4.44 7.54
N GLY A 40 7.70 -5.15 8.67
CA GLY A 40 6.56 -5.78 9.31
C GLY A 40 5.88 -6.75 8.34
N ASN A 41 4.57 -6.66 8.23
CA ASN A 41 3.75 -7.45 7.28
C ASN A 41 3.36 -6.63 6.05
N VAL A 42 4.10 -5.54 5.74
CA VAL A 42 3.77 -4.67 4.61
C VAL A 42 4.50 -5.16 3.36
N VAL A 43 3.75 -5.60 2.38
CA VAL A 43 4.22 -6.08 1.08
C VAL A 43 3.60 -5.23 -0.02
N GLY A 44 4.44 -4.76 -0.94
CA GLY A 44 4.03 -3.91 -2.05
C GLY A 44 4.09 -2.41 -1.73
N LEU A 45 4.38 -1.64 -2.79
CA LEU A 45 4.60 -0.19 -2.72
C LEU A 45 3.34 0.56 -2.26
N ASP A 46 2.16 0.20 -2.80
CA ASP A 46 0.90 0.86 -2.47
C ASP A 46 0.54 0.68 -1.00
N ALA A 47 0.66 -0.55 -0.48
CA ALA A 47 0.44 -0.82 0.93
C ALA A 47 1.44 -0.06 1.82
N ALA A 48 2.70 0.08 1.37
CA ALA A 48 3.72 0.84 2.09
C ALA A 48 3.43 2.35 2.08
N ALA A 49 3.02 2.92 0.95
CA ALA A 49 2.62 4.32 0.83
C ALA A 49 1.49 4.65 1.81
N TRP A 50 0.41 3.89 1.81
CA TRP A 50 -0.67 4.05 2.76
C TRP A 50 -0.24 3.85 4.21
N ARG A 51 0.57 2.82 4.47
CA ARG A 51 1.00 2.49 5.84
C ARG A 51 1.90 3.55 6.46
N TYR A 52 2.81 4.13 5.68
CA TYR A 52 3.80 5.08 6.21
C TYR A 52 3.39 6.53 6.02
N PHE A 53 2.68 6.86 4.93
CA PHE A 53 2.36 8.25 4.59
C PHE A 53 0.85 8.54 4.59
N GLY A 54 -0.01 7.56 4.31
CA GLY A 54 -1.46 7.68 4.37
C GLY A 54 -2.09 8.25 3.11
N HIS A 55 -1.40 8.12 1.99
CA HIS A 55 -1.87 8.48 0.65
C HIS A 55 -1.35 7.47 -0.39
N PRO A 56 -1.90 7.44 -1.61
CA PRO A 56 -1.51 6.50 -2.64
C PRO A 56 -0.08 6.74 -3.15
N ALA A 57 0.50 5.70 -3.80
CA ALA A 57 1.88 5.74 -4.27
C ALA A 57 2.16 6.80 -5.35
N GLU A 58 1.14 7.20 -6.11
CA GLU A 58 1.22 8.24 -7.14
C GLU A 58 1.46 9.65 -6.57
N GLU A 59 1.13 9.85 -5.29
CA GLU A 59 1.26 11.13 -4.59
C GLU A 59 2.54 11.22 -3.75
N LEU A 60 3.43 10.22 -3.82
CA LEU A 60 4.66 10.20 -3.03
C LEU A 60 5.59 11.38 -3.38
N SER A 61 6.07 12.08 -2.36
CA SER A 61 7.15 13.05 -2.50
C SER A 61 8.47 12.36 -2.84
N TRP A 62 9.47 13.13 -3.28
CA TRP A 62 10.83 12.61 -3.48
C TRP A 62 11.43 12.00 -2.21
N ALA A 63 11.17 12.60 -1.06
CA ALA A 63 11.65 12.12 0.23
C ALA A 63 10.99 10.80 0.63
N GLU A 64 9.69 10.69 0.43
CA GLU A 64 8.89 9.49 0.72
C GLU A 64 9.28 8.33 -0.20
N ALA A 65 9.38 8.58 -1.50
CA ALA A 65 9.84 7.60 -2.47
C ALA A 65 11.27 7.12 -2.18
N ALA A 66 12.18 8.03 -1.83
CA ALA A 66 13.56 7.68 -1.43
C ALA A 66 13.58 6.87 -0.13
N MET A 67 12.70 7.15 0.83
CA MET A 67 12.57 6.36 2.04
C MET A 67 12.12 4.93 1.71
N LEU A 68 11.05 4.77 0.91
CA LEU A 68 10.59 3.44 0.51
C LEU A 68 11.65 2.67 -0.28
N ALA A 69 12.42 3.33 -1.13
CA ALA A 69 13.50 2.67 -1.89
C ALA A 69 14.60 2.05 -1.01
N VAL A 70 14.81 2.55 0.21
CA VAL A 70 15.85 2.02 1.11
C VAL A 70 15.33 0.98 2.10
N LEU A 71 14.02 0.94 2.35
CA LEU A 71 13.40 0.05 3.35
C LEU A 71 13.55 -1.45 3.05
N PRO A 72 13.41 -1.96 1.82
CA PRO A 72 13.56 -3.39 1.55
C PRO A 72 14.95 -3.95 1.93
N ASN A 73 15.98 -3.10 1.86
CA ASN A 73 17.34 -3.46 2.26
C ASN A 73 17.62 -3.29 3.76
N ALA A 74 16.69 -2.73 4.52
CA ALA A 74 16.88 -2.42 5.93
C ALA A 74 15.56 -2.48 6.72
N PRO A 75 14.82 -3.59 6.66
CA PRO A 75 13.47 -3.69 7.25
C PRO A 75 13.45 -3.47 8.77
N ALA A 76 14.55 -3.76 9.46
CA ALA A 76 14.67 -3.51 10.90
C ALA A 76 14.73 -2.03 11.28
N MET A 77 14.96 -1.12 10.33
CA MET A 77 14.99 0.33 10.57
C MET A 77 13.62 0.99 10.67
N ILE A 78 12.58 0.25 10.37
CA ILE A 78 11.18 0.70 10.43
C ILE A 78 10.69 0.93 11.86
N HIS A 79 11.40 0.41 12.86
CA HIS A 79 11.13 0.82 14.22
C HIS A 79 11.50 2.29 14.39
N LEU A 80 10.50 3.14 14.09
CA LEU A 80 10.59 4.61 14.07
C LEU A 80 11.09 5.23 15.38
N SER A 81 11.23 4.44 16.44
CA SER A 81 11.74 4.86 17.74
C SER A 81 13.26 4.74 17.87
N LYS A 82 13.90 3.87 17.10
CA LYS A 82 15.37 3.64 17.18
C LYS A 82 15.99 3.69 15.79
N GLY A 83 17.02 4.51 15.61
CA GLY A 83 17.77 4.57 14.34
C GLY A 83 17.21 5.56 13.31
N ARG A 84 16.37 6.53 13.70
CA ARG A 84 15.84 7.58 12.81
C ARG A 84 16.94 8.34 12.06
N ASP A 85 18.03 8.71 12.75
CA ASP A 85 19.16 9.41 12.11
C ASP A 85 19.83 8.57 11.03
N LEU A 86 19.93 7.26 11.26
CA LEU A 86 20.49 6.35 10.27
C LEU A 86 19.56 6.17 9.07
N LEU A 87 18.24 6.08 9.32
CA LEU A 87 17.23 6.04 8.26
C LEU A 87 17.25 7.34 7.45
N LEU A 88 17.34 8.49 8.11
CA LEU A 88 17.44 9.78 7.46
C LEU A 88 18.67 9.87 6.55
N LYS A 89 19.83 9.45 7.05
CA LYS A 89 21.07 9.39 6.25
C LYS A 89 20.93 8.43 5.05
N LYS A 90 20.29 7.29 5.23
CA LYS A 90 20.06 6.33 4.15
C LYS A 90 19.07 6.88 3.12
N ARG A 91 18.00 7.57 3.55
CA ARG A 91 17.05 8.25 2.67
C ARG A 91 17.71 9.35 1.85
N ASN A 92 18.54 10.17 2.46
CA ASN A 92 19.15 11.32 1.79
C ASN A 92 20.22 10.90 0.76
N ARG A 93 20.82 9.71 0.92
CA ARG A 93 21.83 9.23 -0.04
C ARG A 93 21.31 9.04 -1.49
N PRO A 94 20.18 8.38 -1.77
CA PRO A 94 19.61 8.34 -3.11
C PRO A 94 19.15 9.72 -3.60
N LEU A 95 18.66 10.60 -2.74
CA LEU A 95 18.30 11.98 -3.11
C LEU A 95 19.52 12.76 -3.62
N SER A 96 20.64 12.69 -2.91
CA SER A 96 21.90 13.31 -3.37
C SER A 96 22.33 12.75 -4.74
N LYS A 97 22.25 11.45 -4.94
CA LYS A 97 22.58 10.85 -6.24
C LYS A 97 21.67 11.31 -7.38
N LEU A 98 20.37 11.46 -7.11
CA LEU A 98 19.42 11.97 -8.11
C LEU A 98 19.71 13.40 -8.46
N HIS A 99 20.04 14.23 -7.47
CA HIS A 99 20.44 15.62 -7.63
C HIS A 99 21.76 15.74 -8.41
N ASP A 100 22.82 15.01 -8.02
CA ASP A 100 24.13 15.00 -8.68
C ASP A 100 24.04 14.56 -10.15
N ASN A 101 23.05 13.71 -10.48
CA ASN A 101 22.75 13.25 -11.83
C ASN A 101 21.76 14.16 -12.60
N GLY A 102 21.38 15.31 -12.04
CA GLY A 102 20.44 16.25 -12.65
C GLY A 102 19.02 15.70 -12.86
N LYS A 103 18.60 14.72 -12.05
CA LYS A 103 17.26 14.12 -12.13
C LYS A 103 16.21 14.88 -11.31
N ILE A 104 16.64 15.63 -10.31
CA ILE A 104 15.81 16.50 -9.48
C ILE A 104 16.47 17.88 -9.44
N SER A 105 15.67 18.94 -9.32
CA SER A 105 16.14 20.31 -9.22
C SER A 105 16.74 20.61 -7.84
N ASP A 106 17.50 21.71 -7.73
CA ASP A 106 18.04 22.19 -6.45
C ASP A 106 16.92 22.41 -5.43
N SER A 107 15.82 23.04 -5.86
CA SER A 107 14.65 23.31 -5.01
C SER A 107 13.96 22.04 -4.54
N ASP A 108 13.78 21.04 -5.42
CA ASP A 108 13.16 19.75 -5.05
C ASP A 108 14.06 18.97 -4.10
N TYR A 109 15.38 19.03 -4.31
CA TYR A 109 16.34 18.39 -3.42
C TYR A 109 16.30 19.01 -2.01
N ASP A 110 16.32 20.35 -1.91
CA ASP A 110 16.26 21.03 -0.61
C ASP A 110 14.96 20.73 0.13
N LEU A 111 13.83 20.75 -0.57
CA LEU A 111 12.54 20.36 -0.01
C LEU A 111 12.56 18.91 0.49
N ALA A 112 13.01 17.97 -0.35
CA ALA A 112 13.05 16.56 0.00
C ALA A 112 13.96 16.24 1.18
N VAL A 113 15.11 16.90 1.30
CA VAL A 113 16.03 16.73 2.43
C VAL A 113 15.44 17.30 3.72
N SER A 114 14.72 18.44 3.64
CA SER A 114 14.09 19.09 4.80
C SER A 114 12.85 18.33 5.32
N GLU A 115 12.24 17.48 4.50
CA GLU A 115 11.03 16.74 4.86
C GLU A 115 11.30 15.75 6.00
N PRO A 116 10.50 15.76 7.08
CA PRO A 116 10.69 14.87 8.22
C PRO A 116 10.32 13.41 7.87
N LEU A 117 10.91 12.47 8.58
CA LEU A 117 10.47 11.07 8.53
C LEU A 117 9.09 10.93 9.20
N PRO A 118 8.22 10.01 8.74
CA PRO A 118 6.94 9.74 9.37
C PRO A 118 7.14 9.31 10.82
N GLN A 119 6.22 9.68 11.70
CA GLN A 119 6.33 9.40 13.13
C GLN A 119 5.81 8.01 13.48
N GLU A 120 4.62 7.67 13.02
CA GLU A 120 3.95 6.41 13.30
C GLU A 120 3.32 5.82 12.03
N PRO A 121 3.27 4.48 11.93
CA PRO A 121 2.56 3.83 10.84
C PRO A 121 1.05 4.13 10.93
N LYS A 122 0.48 4.60 9.84
CA LYS A 122 -0.96 4.90 9.74
C LYS A 122 -1.78 3.61 9.54
N PRO A 123 -3.02 3.54 9.98
CA PRO A 123 -3.89 2.43 9.64
C PRO A 123 -4.11 2.37 8.13
N LEU A 124 -4.14 1.17 7.58
CA LEU A 124 -4.52 1.00 6.18
C LEU A 124 -5.98 1.39 5.97
N PRO A 125 -6.33 2.03 4.85
CA PRO A 125 -7.73 2.33 4.55
C PRO A 125 -8.55 1.04 4.54
N GLN A 126 -9.65 1.03 5.27
CA GLN A 126 -10.62 -0.06 5.29
C GLN A 126 -11.86 0.37 4.51
N ILE A 127 -11.70 0.49 3.19
CA ILE A 127 -12.80 0.83 2.30
C ILE A 127 -13.46 -0.48 1.86
N ALA A 128 -14.78 -0.58 2.01
CA ALA A 128 -15.57 -1.78 1.69
C ALA A 128 -15.01 -3.09 2.31
N PRO A 129 -14.87 -3.19 3.65
CA PRO A 129 -14.21 -4.32 4.33
C PRO A 129 -14.84 -5.67 4.00
N HIS A 130 -16.18 -5.76 3.86
CA HIS A 130 -16.87 -6.99 3.48
C HIS A 130 -16.52 -7.46 2.06
N LEU A 131 -16.29 -6.53 1.13
CA LEU A 131 -15.84 -6.86 -0.22
C LEU A 131 -14.41 -7.38 -0.20
N THR A 132 -13.55 -6.77 0.61
CA THR A 132 -12.16 -7.22 0.80
C THR A 132 -12.12 -8.64 1.39
N ASP A 133 -12.97 -8.92 2.40
CA ASP A 133 -13.07 -10.25 2.99
C ASP A 133 -13.58 -11.28 1.99
N TYR A 134 -14.62 -10.96 1.21
CA TYR A 134 -15.11 -11.80 0.13
C TYR A 134 -14.02 -12.15 -0.90
N PHE A 135 -13.24 -11.17 -1.34
CA PHE A 135 -12.15 -11.44 -2.28
C PHE A 135 -11.02 -12.25 -1.66
N SER A 136 -10.70 -12.04 -0.39
CA SER A 136 -9.68 -12.82 0.31
C SER A 136 -10.04 -14.31 0.44
N GLN A 137 -11.32 -14.62 0.54
CA GLN A 137 -11.82 -15.98 0.63
C GLN A 137 -12.02 -16.66 -0.73
N THR A 138 -12.40 -15.88 -1.75
CA THR A 138 -12.78 -16.44 -3.07
C THR A 138 -11.66 -16.40 -4.10
N ARG A 139 -10.69 -15.51 -3.95
CA ARG A 139 -9.56 -15.33 -4.85
C ARG A 139 -8.26 -15.46 -4.09
N GLN A 140 -7.36 -16.30 -4.60
CA GLN A 140 -6.00 -16.45 -4.06
C GLN A 140 -5.03 -15.42 -4.66
N ASP A 141 -5.50 -14.56 -5.55
CA ASP A 141 -4.68 -13.54 -6.20
C ASP A 141 -4.39 -12.41 -5.21
N GLN A 142 -3.15 -11.93 -5.21
CA GLN A 142 -2.70 -10.84 -4.34
C GLN A 142 -3.25 -9.47 -4.74
N TYR A 143 -3.79 -9.35 -5.95
CA TYR A 143 -4.32 -8.12 -6.52
C TYR A 143 -5.68 -8.37 -7.15
N SER A 144 -6.69 -7.61 -6.70
CA SER A 144 -8.05 -7.66 -7.26
C SER A 144 -8.51 -6.25 -7.63
N VAL A 145 -8.91 -6.08 -8.88
CA VAL A 145 -9.54 -4.85 -9.36
C VAL A 145 -11.05 -4.94 -9.12
N SER A 146 -11.63 -3.89 -8.58
CA SER A 146 -13.08 -3.74 -8.40
C SER A 146 -13.60 -2.53 -9.17
N THR A 147 -14.90 -2.49 -9.38
CA THR A 147 -15.62 -1.35 -9.99
C THR A 147 -16.01 -0.29 -8.95
N ILE A 148 -15.64 -0.48 -7.68
CA ILE A 148 -15.96 0.43 -6.58
C ILE A 148 -15.24 1.78 -6.78
N GLU A 149 -16.02 2.84 -6.83
CA GLU A 149 -15.52 4.21 -6.91
C GLU A 149 -15.29 4.78 -5.50
N ARG A 150 -14.04 5.09 -5.18
CA ARG A 150 -13.64 5.54 -3.84
C ARG A 150 -14.49 6.69 -3.30
N ASN A 151 -14.75 7.70 -4.13
CA ASN A 151 -15.51 8.88 -3.71
C ASN A 151 -16.94 8.52 -3.33
N ILE A 152 -17.60 7.68 -4.11
CA ILE A 152 -18.98 7.24 -3.86
C ILE A 152 -19.02 6.31 -2.64
N GLN A 153 -18.07 5.38 -2.54
CA GLN A 153 -17.94 4.50 -1.39
C GLN A 153 -17.76 5.28 -0.08
N THR A 154 -16.88 6.27 -0.06
CA THR A 154 -16.66 7.11 1.14
C THR A 154 -17.92 7.90 1.53
N GLN A 155 -18.68 8.39 0.55
CA GLN A 155 -19.95 9.06 0.82
C GLN A 155 -20.99 8.10 1.41
N VAL A 156 -21.08 6.88 0.88
CA VAL A 156 -21.97 5.82 1.38
C VAL A 156 -21.60 5.44 2.81
N GLU A 157 -20.32 5.23 3.10
CA GLU A 157 -19.86 4.93 4.45
C GLU A 157 -20.17 6.07 5.44
N GLY A 158 -19.97 7.32 5.03
CA GLY A 158 -20.33 8.48 5.82
C GLY A 158 -21.85 8.62 6.06
N LEU A 159 -22.69 8.18 5.10
CA LEU A 159 -24.12 8.08 5.29
C LEU A 159 -24.48 7.00 6.32
N VAL A 160 -23.91 5.81 6.15
CA VAL A 160 -24.10 4.67 7.06
C VAL A 160 -23.76 5.05 8.50
N GLU A 161 -22.61 5.69 8.73
CA GLU A 161 -22.18 6.10 10.06
C GLU A 161 -23.13 7.12 10.70
N ARG A 162 -23.61 8.10 9.91
CA ARG A 162 -24.60 9.09 10.41
C ARG A 162 -25.92 8.45 10.82
N TRP A 163 -26.40 7.48 10.04
CA TRP A 163 -27.67 6.80 10.33
C TRP A 163 -27.55 5.68 11.35
N ASN A 164 -26.35 5.21 11.62
CA ASN A 164 -26.09 4.14 12.60
C ASN A 164 -26.69 4.43 13.97
N GLN A 165 -26.51 5.65 14.49
CA GLN A 165 -27.05 6.06 15.78
C GLN A 165 -28.59 6.08 15.81
N GLU A 166 -29.22 6.49 14.72
CA GLU A 166 -30.67 6.52 14.61
C GLU A 166 -31.24 5.10 14.49
N PHE A 167 -30.64 4.25 13.71
CA PHE A 167 -31.03 2.85 13.55
C PHE A 167 -30.80 2.04 14.84
N ALA A 168 -29.74 2.32 15.57
CA ALA A 168 -29.52 1.70 16.87
C ALA A 168 -30.62 1.99 17.89
N ARG A 169 -31.23 3.19 17.87
CA ARG A 169 -32.37 3.55 18.72
C ARG A 169 -33.62 2.72 18.38
N SER A 170 -33.74 2.30 17.15
CA SER A 170 -34.84 1.47 16.64
C SER A 170 -34.54 -0.02 16.66
N ASP A 171 -33.45 -0.43 17.33
CA ASP A 171 -32.92 -1.80 17.40
C ASP A 171 -32.60 -2.42 16.03
N ILE A 172 -32.33 -1.57 15.02
CA ILE A 172 -31.88 -2.00 13.70
C ILE A 172 -30.36 -2.09 13.74
N ARG A 173 -29.82 -3.31 13.61
CA ARG A 173 -28.40 -3.62 13.79
C ARG A 173 -27.68 -3.96 12.49
N ASN A 174 -28.43 -4.20 11.43
CA ASN A 174 -27.88 -4.59 10.13
C ASN A 174 -28.40 -3.65 9.05
N LEU A 175 -27.50 -3.21 8.18
CA LEU A 175 -27.80 -2.39 7.03
C LEU A 175 -26.88 -2.82 5.89
N ALA A 176 -27.44 -2.99 4.70
CA ALA A 176 -26.65 -3.18 3.49
C ALA A 176 -27.02 -2.13 2.46
N ILE A 177 -26.03 -1.58 1.78
CA ILE A 177 -26.22 -0.61 0.70
C ILE A 177 -25.42 -1.11 -0.52
N LEU A 178 -26.08 -1.11 -1.66
CA LEU A 178 -25.47 -1.37 -2.95
C LEU A 178 -25.84 -0.23 -3.89
N VAL A 179 -24.84 0.45 -4.44
CA VAL A 179 -25.02 1.48 -5.46
C VAL A 179 -24.55 0.93 -6.80
N ILE A 180 -25.40 1.00 -7.81
CA ILE A 180 -25.14 0.46 -9.14
C ILE A 180 -25.17 1.62 -10.15
N ASP A 181 -24.13 1.69 -10.99
CA ASP A 181 -24.15 2.51 -12.20
C ASP A 181 -25.03 1.81 -13.25
N ILE A 182 -26.12 2.45 -13.63
CA ILE A 182 -27.12 1.86 -14.53
C ILE A 182 -26.61 1.77 -15.97
N GLU A 183 -25.75 2.71 -16.38
CA GLU A 183 -25.21 2.75 -17.74
C GLU A 183 -24.16 1.66 -17.95
N ARG A 184 -23.28 1.46 -16.94
CA ARG A 184 -22.23 0.42 -16.97
C ARG A 184 -22.71 -0.93 -16.46
N ASN A 185 -23.87 -0.95 -15.78
CA ASN A 185 -24.42 -2.12 -15.10
C ASN A 185 -23.40 -2.74 -14.09
N GLU A 186 -22.73 -1.87 -13.34
CA GLU A 186 -21.65 -2.24 -12.41
C GLU A 186 -21.90 -1.68 -11.02
N PRO A 187 -21.58 -2.43 -9.94
CA PRO A 187 -21.62 -1.90 -8.59
C PRO A 187 -20.47 -0.89 -8.40
N ILE A 188 -20.81 0.32 -7.98
CA ILE A 188 -19.83 1.40 -7.74
C ILE A 188 -19.64 1.74 -6.25
N ALA A 189 -20.54 1.27 -5.38
CA ALA A 189 -20.33 1.27 -3.94
C ALA A 189 -21.05 0.10 -3.28
N TYR A 190 -20.44 -0.43 -2.22
CA TYR A 190 -20.96 -1.56 -1.47
C TYR A 190 -20.66 -1.42 0.03
N CYS A 191 -21.69 -1.46 0.86
CA CYS A 191 -21.60 -1.54 2.29
C CYS A 191 -22.38 -2.79 2.75
N GLY A 192 -21.69 -3.76 3.32
CA GLY A 192 -22.30 -5.04 3.72
C GLY A 192 -22.91 -5.04 5.13
N ASN A 193 -22.45 -4.14 6.02
CA ASN A 193 -23.02 -3.98 7.35
C ASN A 193 -22.57 -2.65 7.98
N LEU A 194 -23.24 -2.25 9.08
CA LEU A 194 -22.96 -1.03 9.86
C LEU A 194 -21.56 -1.02 10.49
N HIS A 195 -21.14 -2.17 11.04
CA HIS A 195 -19.81 -2.35 11.61
C HIS A 195 -19.24 -3.69 11.13
N PHE A 196 -18.04 -3.64 10.54
CA PHE A 196 -17.32 -4.86 10.22
C PHE A 196 -16.72 -5.44 11.50
N ASN A 197 -17.41 -6.41 12.08
CA ASN A 197 -16.88 -7.21 13.16
C ASN A 197 -16.77 -8.67 12.67
N LYS A 198 -15.58 -9.28 12.75
CA LYS A 198 -15.36 -10.68 12.32
C LYS A 198 -16.30 -11.68 13.01
N GLU A 199 -16.83 -11.32 14.18
CA GLU A 199 -17.81 -12.12 14.90
C GLU A 199 -19.24 -11.98 14.35
N GLN A 200 -19.49 -10.95 13.51
CA GLN A 200 -20.79 -10.68 12.88
C GLN A 200 -20.83 -11.00 11.38
N SER A 201 -19.73 -11.49 10.81
CA SER A 201 -19.76 -12.14 9.49
C SER A 201 -20.55 -13.43 9.65
N GLY A 202 -21.88 -13.26 9.76
CA GLY A 202 -22.83 -14.35 9.87
C GLY A 202 -22.73 -15.26 8.66
N ASN A 203 -22.76 -16.53 8.94
CA ASN A 203 -22.96 -17.62 8.03
C ASN A 203 -24.10 -17.35 7.04
#